data_9eecccae5bf3591afd78d11fb8eab6a9
#
_entry.id   9eecccae5bf3591afd78d11fb8eab6a9
#
_cell.length_a   1.000
_cell.length_b   1.000
_cell.length_c   1.000
_cell.angle_alpha   90.00
_cell.angle_beta   90.00
_cell.angle_gamma   90.00
#
_symmetry.space_group_name_H-M   'P 1'
#
loop_
_entity.id
_entity.type
_entity.pdbx_description
1 polymer ?
#
loop_
_entity_poly.entity_id
_entity_poly.type
_entity_poly.pdbx_seq_one_letter_code
_entity_poly.pdbx_strand_id
1 'polypeptide(L)'
;DSVTLPFTTMQKAYNFGKRIDLVCITVKPGVTVTSIADKIEQVIKKAHYIHPDDKQAVIMVNAEAMFSMIDNLFKGIKILSWMVGLGTLLAGAIGVSNIMMVTVKERTTEIGIRRAIGAKPRDIMNQILSESMVLTIIAGMSGICFAVFILQMMEIGTAHSDTPAHFQISFWMAIGACILLMILGTLAGLAPAYRAMAIKPIE
;
A
#
# COMPACT_ATOMS: atom_id res chain seq x y z
N ASP A 1 -19.03 -26.63 14.49
CA ASP A 1 -19.51 -27.36 13.30
C ASP A 1 -20.90 -26.86 12.94
N SER A 2 -21.10 -26.33 11.72
CA SER A 2 -22.41 -25.89 11.22
C SER A 2 -22.94 -26.93 10.21
N VAL A 3 -24.25 -27.27 10.32
CA VAL A 3 -24.91 -28.17 9.39
C VAL A 3 -25.84 -27.34 8.51
N THR A 4 -25.67 -27.43 7.20
CA THR A 4 -26.55 -26.76 6.24
C THR A 4 -27.65 -27.70 5.78
N LEU A 5 -28.91 -27.34 6.00
CA LEU A 5 -30.08 -28.12 5.61
C LEU A 5 -30.92 -27.36 4.57
N PRO A 6 -31.59 -28.07 3.65
CA PRO A 6 -32.57 -27.43 2.76
C PRO A 6 -33.68 -26.77 3.58
N PHE A 7 -34.11 -25.57 3.15
CA PHE A 7 -35.11 -24.76 3.85
C PHE A 7 -36.41 -25.52 4.14
N THR A 8 -36.93 -26.26 3.14
CA THR A 8 -38.16 -27.06 3.28
C THR A 8 -37.99 -28.21 4.26
N THR A 9 -36.80 -28.80 4.38
CA THR A 9 -36.52 -29.85 5.35
C THR A 9 -36.50 -29.30 6.76
N MET A 10 -35.90 -28.13 6.96
CA MET A 10 -35.89 -27.43 8.23
C MET A 10 -37.32 -27.05 8.69
N GLN A 11 -38.13 -26.51 7.79
CA GLN A 11 -39.54 -26.19 8.11
C GLN A 11 -40.33 -27.41 8.58
N LYS A 12 -40.15 -28.56 7.91
CA LYS A 12 -40.85 -29.80 8.28
C LYS A 12 -40.30 -30.39 9.59
N ALA A 13 -39.01 -30.45 9.77
CA ALA A 13 -38.36 -31.06 10.93
C ALA A 13 -38.67 -30.30 12.24
N TYR A 14 -38.74 -28.98 12.17
CA TYR A 14 -38.98 -28.13 13.33
C TYR A 14 -40.41 -27.58 13.42
N ASN A 15 -41.32 -28.03 12.52
CA ASN A 15 -42.74 -27.61 12.46
C ASN A 15 -42.94 -26.08 12.38
N PHE A 16 -42.04 -25.38 11.63
CA PHE A 16 -42.10 -23.92 11.47
C PHE A 16 -43.23 -23.44 10.53
N GLY A 17 -43.94 -24.37 9.90
CA GLY A 17 -45.02 -24.02 8.95
C GLY A 17 -44.50 -23.22 7.75
N LYS A 18 -45.07 -22.03 7.56
CA LYS A 18 -44.64 -21.09 6.49
C LYS A 18 -43.80 -19.92 6.99
N ARG A 19 -43.23 -20.02 8.19
CA ARG A 19 -42.46 -18.97 8.80
C ARG A 19 -41.12 -18.82 8.09
N ILE A 20 -40.72 -17.56 7.86
CA ILE A 20 -39.41 -17.16 7.34
C ILE A 20 -38.86 -16.15 8.34
N ASP A 21 -37.68 -16.44 8.93
CA ASP A 21 -37.07 -15.58 9.94
C ASP A 21 -36.08 -14.60 9.31
N LEU A 22 -35.42 -14.96 8.19
CA LEU A 22 -34.44 -14.16 7.51
C LEU A 22 -34.58 -14.26 6.00
N VAL A 23 -34.55 -13.13 5.31
CA VAL A 23 -34.50 -13.04 3.85
C VAL A 23 -33.20 -12.35 3.44
N CYS A 24 -32.33 -13.07 2.72
CA CYS A 24 -31.13 -12.49 2.14
C CYS A 24 -31.41 -12.07 0.69
N ILE A 25 -31.12 -10.81 0.38
CA ILE A 25 -31.34 -10.22 -0.93
C ILE A 25 -29.99 -9.83 -1.53
N THR A 26 -29.74 -10.29 -2.75
CA THR A 26 -28.56 -9.91 -3.54
C THR A 26 -29.00 -9.07 -4.73
N VAL A 27 -28.18 -8.09 -5.08
CA VAL A 27 -28.42 -7.18 -6.20
C VAL A 27 -27.54 -7.52 -7.40
N LYS A 28 -27.94 -7.10 -8.59
CA LYS A 28 -27.11 -7.23 -9.79
C LYS A 28 -25.89 -6.32 -9.69
N PRO A 29 -24.76 -6.67 -10.31
CA PRO A 29 -23.59 -5.79 -10.38
C PRO A 29 -23.96 -4.40 -10.90
N GLY A 30 -23.52 -3.36 -10.19
CA GLY A 30 -23.79 -1.97 -10.55
C GLY A 30 -25.00 -1.32 -9.87
N VAL A 31 -25.77 -2.07 -9.07
CA VAL A 31 -26.85 -1.54 -8.26
C VAL A 31 -26.46 -1.62 -6.79
N THR A 32 -26.62 -0.54 -6.04
CA THR A 32 -26.34 -0.51 -4.60
C THR A 32 -27.54 -1.02 -3.81
N VAL A 33 -27.31 -1.83 -2.78
CA VAL A 33 -28.37 -2.31 -1.89
C VAL A 33 -29.13 -1.14 -1.26
N THR A 34 -28.41 -0.07 -0.91
CA THR A 34 -28.99 1.14 -0.33
C THR A 34 -30.04 1.78 -1.24
N SER A 35 -29.87 1.74 -2.56
CA SER A 35 -30.81 2.35 -3.51
C SER A 35 -32.16 1.62 -3.63
N ILE A 36 -32.20 0.36 -3.24
CA ILE A 36 -33.43 -0.47 -3.32
C ILE A 36 -34.00 -0.83 -1.95
N ALA A 37 -33.26 -0.51 -0.87
CA ALA A 37 -33.64 -0.83 0.50
C ALA A 37 -35.06 -0.37 0.83
N ASP A 38 -35.38 0.90 0.56
CA ASP A 38 -36.72 1.47 0.83
C ASP A 38 -37.81 0.77 0.03
N LYS A 39 -37.51 0.38 -1.20
CA LYS A 39 -38.49 -0.36 -2.04
C LYS A 39 -38.79 -1.76 -1.49
N ILE A 40 -37.76 -2.44 -1.01
CA ILE A 40 -37.86 -3.76 -0.39
C ILE A 40 -38.68 -3.67 0.89
N GLU A 41 -38.39 -2.70 1.73
CA GLU A 41 -39.11 -2.45 2.97
C GLU A 41 -40.61 -2.21 2.72
N GLN A 42 -40.94 -1.36 1.74
CA GLN A 42 -42.31 -1.10 1.34
C GLN A 42 -43.05 -2.35 0.84
N VAL A 43 -42.39 -3.19 0.04
CA VAL A 43 -42.97 -4.45 -0.45
C VAL A 43 -43.26 -5.40 0.71
N ILE A 44 -42.33 -5.54 1.65
CA ILE A 44 -42.51 -6.40 2.82
C ILE A 44 -43.63 -5.88 3.71
N LYS A 45 -43.64 -4.59 4.03
CA LYS A 45 -44.68 -3.96 4.84
C LYS A 45 -46.08 -4.15 4.21
N LYS A 46 -46.16 -3.93 2.91
CA LYS A 46 -47.42 -4.12 2.17
C LYS A 46 -47.91 -5.58 2.18
N ALA A 47 -46.97 -6.51 2.01
CA ALA A 47 -47.30 -7.94 1.98
C ALA A 47 -47.80 -8.48 3.34
N HIS A 48 -47.30 -7.87 4.43
CA HIS A 48 -47.64 -8.29 5.81
C HIS A 48 -48.61 -7.35 6.52
N TYR A 49 -49.24 -6.40 5.80
CA TYR A 49 -50.21 -5.43 6.36
C TYR A 49 -49.62 -4.61 7.53
N ILE A 50 -48.35 -4.29 7.50
CA ILE A 50 -47.65 -3.49 8.49
C ILE A 50 -47.85 -2.00 8.19
N HIS A 51 -48.03 -1.18 9.25
CA HIS A 51 -48.19 0.26 9.08
C HIS A 51 -46.93 0.86 8.45
N PRO A 52 -47.06 1.76 7.43
CA PRO A 52 -45.88 2.33 6.73
C PRO A 52 -44.87 3.01 7.67
N ASP A 53 -45.34 3.67 8.72
CA ASP A 53 -44.48 4.43 9.65
C ASP A 53 -43.89 3.56 10.78
N ASP A 54 -44.21 2.28 10.84
CA ASP A 54 -43.61 1.37 11.81
C ASP A 54 -42.17 1.01 11.38
N LYS A 55 -41.19 1.66 12.02
CA LYS A 55 -39.75 1.44 11.75
C LYS A 55 -39.18 0.22 12.47
N GLN A 56 -39.94 -0.38 13.40
CA GLN A 56 -39.43 -1.51 14.18
C GLN A 56 -39.88 -2.87 13.63
N ALA A 57 -40.84 -2.89 12.75
CA ALA A 57 -41.42 -4.12 12.21
C ALA A 57 -40.46 -4.88 11.26
N VAL A 58 -39.55 -4.17 10.59
CA VAL A 58 -38.60 -4.77 9.65
C VAL A 58 -37.19 -4.29 10.02
N ILE A 59 -36.33 -5.21 10.45
CA ILE A 59 -34.93 -4.92 10.71
C ILE A 59 -34.15 -5.23 9.44
N MET A 60 -33.61 -4.21 8.80
CA MET A 60 -32.74 -4.34 7.63
C MET A 60 -31.28 -4.19 8.02
N VAL A 61 -30.51 -5.22 7.76
CA VAL A 61 -29.05 -5.17 7.92
C VAL A 61 -28.41 -4.99 6.54
N ASN A 62 -27.89 -3.80 6.29
CA ASN A 62 -27.20 -3.51 5.04
C ASN A 62 -25.72 -3.91 5.15
N ALA A 63 -25.41 -5.13 4.70
CA ALA A 63 -24.05 -5.65 4.69
C ALA A 63 -23.14 -4.83 3.76
N GLU A 64 -23.65 -4.28 2.64
CA GLU A 64 -22.89 -3.43 1.73
C GLU A 64 -22.37 -2.17 2.44
N ALA A 65 -23.17 -1.53 3.27
CA ALA A 65 -22.76 -0.37 4.04
C ALA A 65 -21.64 -0.72 5.04
N MET A 66 -21.73 -1.87 5.69
CA MET A 66 -20.65 -2.35 6.58
C MET A 66 -19.35 -2.64 5.80
N PHE A 67 -19.45 -3.35 4.68
CA PHE A 67 -18.27 -3.63 3.85
C PHE A 67 -17.66 -2.36 3.24
N SER A 68 -18.47 -1.40 2.81
CA SER A 68 -17.99 -0.13 2.29
C SER A 68 -17.26 0.70 3.35
N MET A 69 -17.72 0.65 4.61
CA MET A 69 -17.04 1.30 5.73
C MET A 69 -15.65 0.68 5.97
N ILE A 70 -15.58 -0.65 5.97
CA ILE A 70 -14.31 -1.39 6.12
C ILE A 70 -13.37 -1.08 4.93
N ASP A 71 -13.89 -1.10 3.71
CA ASP A 71 -13.11 -0.80 2.51
C ASP A 71 -12.56 0.64 2.53
N ASN A 72 -13.36 1.61 2.98
CA ASN A 72 -12.92 2.99 3.16
C ASN A 72 -11.84 3.13 4.24
N LEU A 73 -11.90 2.37 5.34
CA LEU A 73 -10.85 2.31 6.34
C LEU A 73 -9.54 1.77 5.73
N PHE A 74 -9.61 0.66 4.98
CA PHE A 74 -8.44 0.11 4.29
C PHE A 74 -7.86 1.08 3.26
N LYS A 75 -8.70 1.80 2.50
CA LYS A 75 -8.25 2.86 1.60
C LYS A 75 -7.54 3.97 2.35
N GLY A 76 -8.07 4.41 3.50
CA GLY A 76 -7.45 5.41 4.36
C GLY A 76 -6.07 4.97 4.86
N ILE A 77 -5.96 3.73 5.38
CA ILE A 77 -4.69 3.14 5.82
C ILE A 77 -3.70 3.06 4.66
N LYS A 78 -4.14 2.66 3.48
CA LYS A 78 -3.29 2.58 2.29
C LYS A 78 -2.74 3.96 1.88
N ILE A 79 -3.57 5.00 1.89
CA ILE A 79 -3.13 6.38 1.59
C ILE A 79 -2.12 6.84 2.64
N LEU A 80 -2.38 6.63 3.93
CA LEU A 80 -1.46 6.98 5.00
C LEU A 80 -0.11 6.26 4.84
N SER A 81 -0.14 4.96 4.55
CA SER A 81 1.07 4.17 4.31
C SER A 81 1.89 4.70 3.13
N TRP A 82 1.23 5.12 2.04
CA TRP A 82 1.91 5.76 0.92
C TRP A 82 2.52 7.10 1.29
N MET A 83 1.81 7.94 2.06
CA MET A 83 2.34 9.24 2.51
C MET A 83 3.58 9.07 3.39
N VAL A 84 3.52 8.17 4.36
CA VAL A 84 4.66 7.88 5.25
C VAL A 84 5.81 7.27 4.45
N GLY A 85 5.53 6.30 3.57
CA GLY A 85 6.53 5.65 2.74
C GLY A 85 7.27 6.62 1.81
N LEU A 86 6.53 7.48 1.09
CA LEU A 86 7.14 8.50 0.24
C LEU A 86 7.91 9.54 1.06
N GLY A 87 7.37 9.96 2.21
CA GLY A 87 8.04 10.90 3.11
C GLY A 87 9.38 10.36 3.61
N THR A 88 9.44 9.11 4.04
CA THR A 88 10.68 8.46 4.50
C THR A 88 11.69 8.28 3.37
N LEU A 89 11.23 7.91 2.16
CA LEU A 89 12.11 7.82 0.98
C LEU A 89 12.72 9.18 0.62
N LEU A 90 11.94 10.25 0.63
CA LEU A 90 12.42 11.61 0.39
C LEU A 90 13.43 12.05 1.47
N ALA A 91 13.13 11.78 2.74
CA ALA A 91 14.06 12.07 3.84
C ALA A 91 15.40 11.32 3.67
N GLY A 92 15.34 10.04 3.26
CA GLY A 92 16.52 9.24 2.94
C GLY A 92 17.33 9.82 1.78
N ALA A 93 16.65 10.23 0.69
CA ALA A 93 17.30 10.86 -0.47
C ALA A 93 18.00 12.17 -0.10
N ILE A 94 17.36 13.01 0.73
CA ILE A 94 17.98 14.23 1.26
C ILE A 94 19.20 13.90 2.14
N GLY A 95 19.10 12.87 2.97
CA GLY A 95 20.22 12.38 3.80
C GLY A 95 21.42 11.97 2.96
N VAL A 96 21.22 11.16 1.92
CA VAL A 96 22.26 10.76 0.97
C VAL A 96 22.87 11.99 0.29
N SER A 97 22.03 12.92 -0.20
CA SER A 97 22.49 14.15 -0.84
C SER A 97 23.36 14.99 0.09
N ASN A 98 22.97 15.13 1.36
CA ASN A 98 23.75 15.88 2.36
C ASN A 98 25.13 15.24 2.63
N ILE A 99 25.19 13.90 2.78
CA ILE A 99 26.44 13.18 2.97
C ILE A 99 27.35 13.37 1.76
N MET A 100 26.82 13.19 0.55
CA MET A 100 27.57 13.37 -0.69
C MET A 100 28.09 14.81 -0.86
N MET A 101 27.30 15.81 -0.40
CA MET A 101 27.73 17.22 -0.39
C MET A 101 28.95 17.44 0.50
N VAL A 102 29.02 16.81 1.66
CA VAL A 102 30.19 16.87 2.57
C VAL A 102 31.37 16.18 1.92
N THR A 103 31.15 14.98 1.37
CA THR A 103 32.19 14.21 0.67
C THR A 103 32.82 15.00 -0.50
N VAL A 104 31.99 15.67 -1.33
CA VAL A 104 32.47 16.54 -2.40
C VAL A 104 33.31 17.71 -1.87
N LYS A 105 32.91 18.31 -0.75
CA LYS A 105 33.67 19.37 -0.09
C LYS A 105 35.04 18.87 0.38
N GLU A 106 35.11 17.70 1.02
CA GLU A 106 36.34 17.10 1.49
C GLU A 106 37.32 16.77 0.35
N ARG A 107 36.76 16.32 -0.82
CA ARG A 107 37.53 15.98 -2.01
C ARG A 107 37.72 17.15 -3.00
N THR A 108 37.46 18.40 -2.58
CA THR A 108 37.54 19.56 -3.48
C THR A 108 38.92 19.71 -4.12
N THR A 109 39.99 19.53 -3.35
CA THR A 109 41.39 19.63 -3.85
C THR A 109 41.67 18.53 -4.89
N GLU A 110 41.27 17.28 -4.63
CA GLU A 110 41.43 16.16 -5.56
C GLU A 110 40.69 16.40 -6.87
N ILE A 111 39.44 16.88 -6.79
CA ILE A 111 38.64 17.22 -7.97
C ILE A 111 39.28 18.39 -8.74
N GLY A 112 39.83 19.39 -8.04
CA GLY A 112 40.54 20.52 -8.64
C GLY A 112 41.77 20.08 -9.42
N ILE A 113 42.59 19.18 -8.84
CA ILE A 113 43.77 18.60 -9.50
C ILE A 113 43.36 17.82 -10.75
N ARG A 114 42.39 16.95 -10.66
CA ARG A 114 41.87 16.20 -11.82
C ARG A 114 41.42 17.13 -12.95
N ARG A 115 40.76 18.24 -12.61
CA ARG A 115 40.37 19.25 -13.60
C ARG A 115 41.54 20.00 -14.19
N ALA A 116 42.59 20.29 -13.41
CA ALA A 116 43.82 20.91 -13.91
C ALA A 116 44.57 20.01 -14.91
N ILE A 117 44.52 18.67 -14.71
CA ILE A 117 45.11 17.67 -15.62
C ILE A 117 44.24 17.46 -16.87
N GLY A 118 43.04 18.07 -16.96
CA GLY A 118 42.21 18.03 -18.15
C GLY A 118 40.94 17.18 -18.06
N ALA A 119 40.52 16.69 -16.89
CA ALA A 119 39.26 15.98 -16.71
C ALA A 119 38.06 16.88 -17.06
N LYS A 120 37.14 16.36 -17.84
CA LYS A 120 35.94 17.09 -18.23
C LYS A 120 34.98 17.18 -17.04
N PRO A 121 34.22 18.27 -16.90
CA PRO A 121 33.17 18.40 -15.85
C PRO A 121 32.18 17.24 -15.79
N ARG A 122 31.84 16.70 -16.96
CA ARG A 122 30.91 15.58 -17.10
C ARG A 122 31.45 14.27 -16.50
N ASP A 123 32.78 14.07 -16.56
CA ASP A 123 33.38 12.85 -16.01
C ASP A 123 33.30 12.85 -14.49
N ILE A 124 33.52 14.02 -13.86
CA ILE A 124 33.35 14.21 -12.42
C ILE A 124 31.86 14.05 -12.01
N MET A 125 30.96 14.61 -12.79
CA MET A 125 29.52 14.44 -12.55
C MET A 125 29.11 12.97 -12.58
N ASN A 126 29.51 12.25 -13.62
CA ASN A 126 29.20 10.83 -13.79
C ASN A 126 29.80 9.99 -12.65
N GLN A 127 31.00 10.31 -12.20
CA GLN A 127 31.63 9.63 -11.07
C GLN A 127 30.79 9.79 -9.80
N ILE A 128 30.38 11.02 -9.45
CA ILE A 128 29.59 11.28 -8.24
C ILE A 128 28.19 10.65 -8.33
N LEU A 129 27.56 10.72 -9.51
CA LEU A 129 26.28 10.05 -9.74
C LEU A 129 26.40 8.54 -9.60
N SER A 130 27.43 7.92 -10.18
CA SER A 130 27.64 6.48 -10.03
C SER A 130 27.89 6.07 -8.58
N GLU A 131 28.66 6.87 -7.81
CA GLU A 131 28.90 6.64 -6.39
C GLU A 131 27.59 6.70 -5.58
N SER A 132 26.74 7.70 -5.83
CA SER A 132 25.45 7.81 -5.19
C SER A 132 24.49 6.68 -5.59
N MET A 133 24.51 6.24 -6.84
CA MET A 133 23.70 5.10 -7.30
C MET A 133 24.14 3.79 -6.63
N VAL A 134 25.43 3.51 -6.55
CA VAL A 134 25.94 2.30 -5.88
C VAL A 134 25.53 2.28 -4.42
N LEU A 135 25.68 3.39 -3.70
CA LEU A 135 25.24 3.50 -2.30
C LEU A 135 23.74 3.23 -2.18
N THR A 136 22.93 3.83 -3.05
CA THR A 136 21.46 3.66 -3.01
C THR A 136 21.05 2.22 -3.33
N ILE A 137 21.70 1.56 -4.29
CA ILE A 137 21.42 0.17 -4.65
C ILE A 137 21.76 -0.75 -3.47
N ILE A 138 22.95 -0.61 -2.87
CA ILE A 138 23.36 -1.44 -1.73
C ILE A 138 22.41 -1.25 -0.54
N ALA A 139 22.13 0.00 -0.17
CA ALA A 139 21.23 0.32 0.92
C ALA A 139 19.80 -0.14 0.63
N GLY A 140 19.32 0.07 -0.59
CA GLY A 140 17.97 -0.33 -1.01
C GLY A 140 17.78 -1.85 -1.06
N MET A 141 18.74 -2.59 -1.61
CA MET A 141 18.69 -4.05 -1.61
C MET A 141 18.74 -4.62 -0.19
N SER A 142 19.60 -4.08 0.67
CA SER A 142 19.65 -4.51 2.08
C SER A 142 18.31 -4.24 2.79
N GLY A 143 17.68 -3.09 2.52
CA GLY A 143 16.36 -2.76 3.05
C GLY A 143 15.26 -3.70 2.56
N ILE A 144 15.24 -4.04 1.28
CA ILE A 144 14.29 -5.01 0.71
C ILE A 144 14.50 -6.39 1.32
N CYS A 145 15.74 -6.87 1.40
CA CYS A 145 16.05 -8.16 2.03
C CYS A 145 15.60 -8.20 3.49
N PHE A 146 15.83 -7.11 4.22
CA PHE A 146 15.39 -7.00 5.62
C PHE A 146 13.87 -7.01 5.74
N ALA A 147 13.16 -6.29 4.87
CA ALA A 147 11.70 -6.28 4.86
C ALA A 147 11.11 -7.68 4.56
N VAL A 148 11.67 -8.39 3.57
CA VAL A 148 11.28 -9.77 3.24
C VAL A 148 11.53 -10.69 4.43
N PHE A 149 12.69 -10.55 5.08
CA PHE A 149 13.02 -11.34 6.26
C PHE A 149 12.02 -11.16 7.41
N ILE A 150 11.62 -9.91 7.70
CA ILE A 150 10.61 -9.62 8.72
C ILE A 150 9.25 -10.23 8.34
N LEU A 151 8.82 -10.09 7.09
CA LEU A 151 7.55 -10.68 6.63
C LEU A 151 7.56 -12.21 6.75
N GLN A 152 8.69 -12.85 6.41
CA GLN A 152 8.86 -14.31 6.56
C GLN A 152 8.78 -14.72 8.03
N MET A 153 9.39 -13.96 8.94
CA MET A 153 9.28 -14.22 10.38
C MET A 153 7.83 -14.12 10.89
N MET A 154 7.08 -13.13 10.40
CA MET A 154 5.66 -12.97 10.73
C MET A 154 4.81 -14.14 10.19
N GLU A 155 5.07 -14.61 8.97
CA GLU A 155 4.37 -15.73 8.36
C GLU A 155 4.61 -17.02 9.15
N ILE A 156 5.86 -17.31 9.53
CA ILE A 156 6.21 -18.47 10.38
C ILE A 156 5.51 -18.36 11.75
N GLY A 157 5.48 -17.17 12.35
CA GLY A 157 4.81 -16.95 13.64
C GLY A 157 3.30 -17.17 13.58
N THR A 158 2.66 -16.95 12.44
CA THR A 158 1.21 -17.15 12.26
C THR A 158 0.84 -18.51 11.66
N ALA A 159 1.81 -19.32 11.25
CA ALA A 159 1.58 -20.63 10.62
C ALA A 159 0.78 -21.62 11.48
N HIS A 160 0.81 -21.49 12.80
CA HIS A 160 0.08 -22.33 13.75
C HIS A 160 -1.25 -21.71 14.23
N SER A 161 -1.66 -20.56 13.67
CA SER A 161 -2.92 -19.91 14.00
C SER A 161 -4.08 -20.49 13.17
N ASP A 162 -5.31 -20.38 13.68
CA ASP A 162 -6.53 -20.83 12.97
C ASP A 162 -6.72 -20.15 11.59
N THR A 163 -6.08 -19.01 11.38
CA THR A 163 -6.06 -18.25 10.11
C THR A 163 -4.62 -17.91 9.75
N PRO A 164 -3.89 -18.81 9.05
CA PRO A 164 -2.53 -18.50 8.61
C PRO A 164 -2.53 -17.35 7.61
N ALA A 165 -1.72 -16.33 7.89
CA ALA A 165 -1.57 -15.17 7.02
C ALA A 165 -0.39 -15.39 6.07
N HIS A 166 -0.64 -15.27 4.75
CA HIS A 166 0.40 -15.36 3.73
C HIS A 166 0.86 -13.96 3.31
N PHE A 167 2.08 -13.59 3.70
CA PHE A 167 2.69 -12.31 3.36
C PHE A 167 3.61 -12.47 2.15
N GLN A 168 3.04 -12.60 0.96
CA GLN A 168 3.84 -12.70 -0.26
C GLN A 168 4.00 -11.35 -0.95
N ILE A 169 5.24 -10.92 -1.15
CA ILE A 169 5.56 -9.75 -1.97
C ILE A 169 5.55 -10.19 -3.44
N SER A 170 4.73 -9.53 -4.26
CA SER A 170 4.75 -9.76 -5.70
C SER A 170 6.12 -9.37 -6.28
N PHE A 171 6.64 -10.21 -7.16
CA PHE A 171 7.90 -9.93 -7.90
C PHE A 171 7.88 -8.56 -8.61
N TRP A 172 6.75 -8.19 -9.20
CA TRP A 172 6.58 -6.89 -9.84
C TRP A 172 6.67 -5.71 -8.88
N MET A 173 6.21 -5.91 -7.65
CA MET A 173 6.34 -4.90 -6.58
C MET A 173 7.81 -4.70 -6.19
N ALA A 174 8.58 -5.77 -6.08
CA ALA A 174 10.02 -5.71 -5.80
C ALA A 174 10.77 -4.98 -6.92
N ILE A 175 10.48 -5.29 -8.19
CA ILE A 175 11.04 -4.56 -9.34
C ILE A 175 10.67 -3.08 -9.31
N GLY A 176 9.40 -2.77 -9.05
CA GLY A 176 8.93 -1.39 -8.94
C GLY A 176 9.66 -0.60 -7.85
N ALA A 177 9.89 -1.23 -6.69
CA ALA A 177 10.68 -0.65 -5.61
C ALA A 177 12.13 -0.40 -6.02
N CYS A 178 12.78 -1.34 -6.72
CA CYS A 178 14.14 -1.16 -7.22
C CYS A 178 14.22 0.01 -8.22
N ILE A 179 13.28 0.13 -9.14
CA ILE A 179 13.24 1.23 -10.11
C ILE A 179 13.05 2.56 -9.39
N LEU A 180 12.14 2.63 -8.42
CA LEU A 180 11.91 3.83 -7.62
C LEU A 180 13.17 4.25 -6.86
N LEU A 181 13.87 3.31 -6.24
CA LEU A 181 15.14 3.56 -5.54
C LEU A 181 16.22 4.08 -6.49
N MET A 182 16.34 3.53 -7.70
CA MET A 182 17.27 4.03 -8.72
C MET A 182 16.97 5.48 -9.12
N ILE A 183 15.70 5.81 -9.32
CA ILE A 183 15.28 7.19 -9.64
C ILE A 183 15.64 8.12 -8.49
N LEU A 184 15.31 7.76 -7.25
CA LEU A 184 15.60 8.58 -6.08
C LEU A 184 17.10 8.71 -5.82
N GLY A 185 17.89 7.66 -6.02
CA GLY A 185 19.35 7.70 -5.90
C GLY A 185 20.00 8.64 -6.91
N THR A 186 19.52 8.62 -8.18
CA THR A 186 20.01 9.58 -9.19
C THR A 186 19.63 11.01 -8.84
N LEU A 187 18.40 11.26 -8.40
CA LEU A 187 17.94 12.58 -7.99
C LEU A 187 18.73 13.11 -6.78
N ALA A 188 18.98 12.26 -5.78
CA ALA A 188 19.77 12.60 -4.61
C ALA A 188 21.23 12.98 -4.95
N GLY A 189 21.80 12.30 -5.96
CA GLY A 189 23.17 12.57 -6.44
C GLY A 189 23.29 13.81 -7.31
N LEU A 190 22.21 14.34 -7.88
CA LEU A 190 22.28 15.48 -8.81
C LEU A 190 22.84 16.76 -8.14
N ALA A 191 22.33 17.12 -6.97
CA ALA A 191 22.75 18.34 -6.28
C ALA A 191 24.27 18.35 -5.95
N PRO A 192 24.84 17.29 -5.32
CA PRO A 192 26.30 17.22 -5.09
C PRO A 192 27.09 17.14 -6.39
N ALA A 193 26.59 16.45 -7.42
CA ALA A 193 27.25 16.35 -8.72
C ALA A 193 27.34 17.71 -9.43
N TYR A 194 26.30 18.51 -9.39
CA TYR A 194 26.33 19.89 -9.92
C TYR A 194 27.32 20.77 -9.16
N ARG A 195 27.39 20.65 -7.85
CA ARG A 195 28.40 21.39 -7.05
C ARG A 195 29.81 21.00 -7.39
N ALA A 196 30.06 19.71 -7.59
CA ALA A 196 31.40 19.24 -7.96
C ALA A 196 31.87 19.76 -9.33
N MET A 197 30.96 19.88 -10.29
CA MET A 197 31.26 20.48 -11.60
C MET A 197 31.64 21.96 -11.52
N ALA A 198 31.14 22.69 -10.52
CA ALA A 198 31.41 24.11 -10.35
C ALA A 198 32.79 24.40 -9.73
N ILE A 199 33.53 23.37 -9.27
CA ILE A 199 34.85 23.51 -8.69
C ILE A 199 35.83 23.95 -9.81
N LYS A 200 36.51 25.09 -9.61
CA LYS A 200 37.49 25.59 -10.55
C LYS A 200 38.79 24.76 -10.49
N PRO A 201 39.50 24.61 -11.62
CA PRO A 201 40.84 24.02 -11.60
C PRO A 201 41.74 24.84 -10.65
N ILE A 202 42.64 24.16 -9.95
CA ILE A 202 43.69 24.81 -9.16
C ILE A 202 44.76 25.25 -10.15
N GLU A 203 45.08 26.54 -10.17
CA GLU A 203 46.21 27.09 -10.91
C GLU A 203 47.50 26.77 -10.22
#